data_a1564b91e6ca507c0841921211141574
#
_entry.id   a1564b91e6ca507c0841921211141574
#
_cell.length_a   1.000
_cell.length_b   1.000
_cell.length_c   1.000
_cell.angle_alpha   90.00
_cell.angle_beta   90.00
_cell.angle_gamma   90.00
#
_symmetry.space_group_name_H-M   'P 1'
#
loop_
_entity.id
_entity.type
_entity.pdbx_description
1 polymer ?
#
loop_
_entity_poly.entity_id
_entity_poly.type
_entity_poly.pdbx_seq_one_letter_code
_entity_poly.pdbx_strand_id
1 'polypeptide(L)'
;LVPNQGSYFGSLKLDSLSQAINEKSKYLIVEGICLLKVREALGLKKGFDVYVKKISLEGDWADEGECNISEPPDVYIQRQQEDICKVAALCFMGKKDETIEFPTLAREIITYHYDYKPHINSDATYSRIEQKMPINTLN
;
A
#
# COMPACT_ATOMS: atom_id res chain seq x y z
N LEU A 1 0.09 -11.84 8.78
CA LEU A 1 -0.97 -12.58 8.09
C LEU A 1 -2.26 -11.80 8.24
N VAL A 2 -2.68 -11.08 7.20
CA VAL A 2 -4.01 -10.46 7.14
C VAL A 2 -4.98 -11.58 6.77
N PRO A 3 -5.85 -12.01 7.67
CA PRO A 3 -6.65 -13.21 7.45
C PRO A 3 -7.83 -13.01 6.50
N ASN A 4 -8.03 -11.83 5.93
CA ASN A 4 -9.16 -11.55 5.06
C ASN A 4 -8.69 -10.93 3.76
N GLN A 5 -9.08 -11.55 2.65
CA GLN A 5 -9.02 -10.98 1.30
C GLN A 5 -10.01 -9.80 1.11
N GLY A 6 -10.50 -9.23 2.20
CA GLY A 6 -11.38 -8.07 2.22
C GLY A 6 -10.62 -6.75 2.21
N SER A 7 -11.38 -5.66 2.16
CA SER A 7 -10.85 -4.29 2.25
C SER A 7 -10.05 -4.08 3.53
N TYR A 8 -8.79 -3.65 3.40
CA TYR A 8 -7.95 -3.30 4.55
C TYR A 8 -8.61 -2.20 5.38
N PHE A 9 -9.00 -1.10 4.73
CA PHE A 9 -9.64 0.01 5.41
C PHE A 9 -10.96 -0.40 6.07
N GLY A 10 -11.79 -1.19 5.39
CA GLY A 10 -13.05 -1.71 5.95
C GLY A 10 -12.88 -2.66 7.13
N SER A 11 -11.70 -3.27 7.31
CA SER A 11 -11.40 -4.15 8.44
C SER A 11 -10.90 -3.41 9.69
N LEU A 12 -10.60 -2.10 9.58
CA LEU A 12 -10.09 -1.31 10.69
C LEU A 12 -11.19 -1.03 11.71
N LYS A 13 -10.87 -1.27 12.98
CA LYS A 13 -11.74 -0.92 14.12
C LYS A 13 -11.57 0.56 14.47
N LEU A 14 -12.18 1.45 13.68
CA LEU A 14 -11.99 2.90 13.83
C LEU A 14 -12.36 3.40 15.23
N ASP A 15 -13.41 2.86 15.87
CA ASP A 15 -13.79 3.25 17.23
C ASP A 15 -12.69 2.93 18.25
N SER A 16 -12.07 1.75 18.15
CA SER A 16 -10.96 1.36 19.02
C SER A 16 -9.72 2.21 18.78
N LEU A 17 -9.43 2.56 17.53
CA LEU A 17 -8.35 3.48 17.17
C LEU A 17 -8.62 4.89 17.72
N SER A 18 -9.84 5.40 17.58
CA SER A 18 -10.24 6.69 18.14
C SER A 18 -10.07 6.74 19.64
N GLN A 19 -10.47 5.67 20.35
CA GLN A 19 -10.29 5.57 21.79
C GLN A 19 -8.80 5.59 22.18
N ALA A 20 -7.98 4.77 21.54
CA ALA A 20 -6.54 4.69 21.82
C ALA A 20 -5.81 6.02 21.54
N ILE A 21 -6.22 6.76 20.51
CA ILE A 21 -5.65 8.07 20.17
C ILE A 21 -6.04 9.14 21.20
N ASN A 22 -7.25 9.06 21.75
CA ASN A 22 -7.75 10.02 22.75
C ASN A 22 -7.23 9.74 24.17
N GLU A 23 -6.61 8.57 24.41
CA GLU A 23 -5.89 8.33 25.65
C GLU A 23 -4.73 9.31 25.77
N LYS A 24 -4.71 10.05 26.90
CA LYS A 24 -3.83 11.20 27.15
C LYS A 24 -2.35 10.89 27.06
N SER A 25 -1.79 10.87 25.87
CA SER A 25 -0.35 10.84 25.70
C SER A 25 0.14 12.21 25.20
N LYS A 26 1.29 12.65 25.73
CA LYS A 26 1.90 13.92 25.32
C LYS A 26 2.37 13.87 23.86
N TYR A 27 2.76 12.70 23.41
CA TYR A 27 3.20 12.44 22.05
C TYR A 27 2.55 11.14 21.57
N LEU A 28 2.07 11.13 20.34
CA LEU A 28 1.49 9.97 19.69
C LEU A 28 2.19 9.79 18.34
N ILE A 29 2.71 8.59 18.11
CA ILE A 29 3.22 8.15 16.81
C ILE A 29 2.26 7.08 16.30
N VAL A 30 1.75 7.27 15.10
CA VAL A 30 0.88 6.31 14.43
C VAL A 30 1.52 5.92 13.11
N GLU A 31 1.64 4.62 12.87
CA GLU A 31 2.08 4.09 11.58
C GLU A 31 1.02 3.19 10.98
N GLY A 32 0.97 3.09 9.68
CA GLY A 32 0.04 2.21 8.98
C GLY A 32 -0.07 2.52 7.50
N ILE A 33 -0.74 1.59 6.81
CA ILE A 33 -1.09 1.73 5.41
C ILE A 33 -2.30 2.69 5.31
N CYS A 34 -2.37 3.50 4.27
CA CYS A 34 -3.47 4.43 4.01
C CYS A 34 -3.75 5.41 5.17
N LEU A 35 -2.70 5.84 5.89
CA LEU A 35 -2.82 6.60 7.14
C LEU A 35 -3.55 7.94 6.98
N LEU A 36 -3.37 8.66 5.87
CA LEU A 36 -4.08 9.92 5.64
C LEU A 36 -5.60 9.72 5.53
N LYS A 37 -6.03 8.62 4.90
CA LYS A 37 -7.44 8.22 4.82
C LYS A 37 -8.00 7.85 6.18
N VAL A 38 -7.23 7.14 7.00
CA VAL A 38 -7.62 6.81 8.39
C VAL A 38 -7.75 8.07 9.23
N ARG A 39 -6.79 9.00 9.12
CA ARG A 39 -6.83 10.29 9.81
C ARG A 39 -8.08 11.10 9.46
N GLU A 40 -8.42 11.16 8.18
CA GLU A 40 -9.63 11.84 7.70
C GLU A 40 -10.90 11.19 8.26
N ALA A 41 -11.01 9.86 8.21
CA ALA A 41 -12.15 9.12 8.73
C ALA A 41 -12.35 9.29 10.24
N LEU A 42 -11.27 9.49 11.00
CA LEU A 42 -11.30 9.75 12.43
C LEU A 42 -11.47 11.25 12.77
N GLY A 43 -11.50 12.14 11.78
CA GLY A 43 -11.61 13.59 12.00
C GLY A 43 -10.40 14.19 12.74
N LEU A 44 -9.23 13.56 12.66
CA LEU A 44 -8.03 13.99 13.38
C LEU A 44 -7.38 15.18 12.69
N LYS A 45 -6.86 16.10 13.50
CA LYS A 45 -6.05 17.22 13.00
C LYS A 45 -4.77 16.72 12.34
N LYS A 46 -4.27 17.49 11.36
CA LYS A 46 -2.97 17.23 10.75
C LYS A 46 -1.87 17.30 11.82
N GLY A 47 -1.05 16.26 11.85
CA GLY A 47 0.21 16.21 12.61
C GLY A 47 1.40 16.45 11.69
N PHE A 48 2.56 15.90 12.06
CA PHE A 48 3.73 15.84 11.20
C PHE A 48 3.72 14.50 10.47
N ASP A 49 3.53 14.54 9.15
CA ASP A 49 3.38 13.36 8.32
C ASP A 49 4.74 12.97 7.70
N VAL A 50 5.13 11.70 7.86
CA VAL A 50 6.33 11.13 7.25
C VAL A 50 5.93 10.02 6.28
N TYR A 51 6.30 10.19 5.02
CA TYR A 51 6.15 9.12 4.02
C TYR A 51 7.38 8.22 4.02
N VAL A 52 7.18 6.91 4.18
CA VAL A 52 8.26 5.92 4.11
C VAL A 52 8.34 5.36 2.70
N LYS A 53 9.43 5.65 2.01
CA LYS A 53 9.70 5.25 0.63
C LYS A 53 10.67 4.07 0.63
N LYS A 54 10.28 2.97 -0.01
CA LYS A 54 11.15 1.80 -0.19
C LYS A 54 12.07 2.04 -1.38
N ILE A 55 13.37 1.94 -1.16
CA ILE A 55 14.38 2.09 -2.20
C ILE A 55 14.98 0.72 -2.49
N SER A 56 15.04 0.36 -3.77
CA SER A 56 15.68 -0.87 -4.26
C SER A 56 17.19 -0.83 -4.04
N LEU A 57 17.87 -1.96 -4.26
CA LEU A 57 19.33 -2.02 -4.19
C LEU A 57 20.01 -1.19 -5.28
N GLU A 58 19.32 -0.95 -6.37
CA GLU A 58 19.77 -0.14 -7.51
C GLU A 58 19.60 1.36 -7.27
N GLY A 59 18.89 1.76 -6.21
CA GLY A 59 18.68 3.14 -5.82
C GLY A 59 17.33 3.73 -6.29
N ASP A 60 16.50 2.96 -6.96
CA ASP A 60 15.22 3.39 -7.48
C ASP A 60 14.10 3.23 -6.45
N TRP A 61 13.02 3.98 -6.60
CA TRP A 61 11.82 3.78 -5.81
C TRP A 61 11.12 2.48 -6.22
N ALA A 62 11.19 1.46 -5.36
CA ALA A 62 10.75 0.11 -5.67
C ALA A 62 9.26 0.02 -6.07
N ASP A 63 8.42 0.83 -5.44
CA ASP A 63 6.96 0.79 -5.62
C ASP A 63 6.45 1.99 -6.46
N GLU A 64 7.32 2.67 -7.22
CA GLU A 64 6.96 3.88 -7.98
C GLU A 64 5.82 3.65 -8.96
N GLY A 65 5.86 2.53 -9.68
CA GLY A 65 4.87 2.20 -10.69
C GLY A 65 3.44 2.08 -10.15
N GLU A 66 3.27 1.75 -8.87
CA GLU A 66 1.96 1.63 -8.21
C GLU A 66 1.60 2.86 -7.38
N CYS A 67 2.61 3.53 -6.83
CA CYS A 67 2.41 4.64 -5.90
C CYS A 67 2.42 6.02 -6.57
N ASN A 68 2.85 6.12 -7.84
CA ASN A 68 2.97 7.39 -8.58
C ASN A 68 2.30 7.33 -9.95
N ILE A 69 1.11 6.73 -10.02
CA ILE A 69 0.35 6.65 -11.27
C ILE A 69 -0.22 8.00 -11.67
N SER A 70 -0.21 8.29 -12.97
CA SER A 70 -0.78 9.52 -13.55
C SER A 70 -2.19 9.33 -14.13
N GLU A 71 -2.59 8.09 -14.39
CA GLU A 71 -3.90 7.72 -14.93
C GLU A 71 -4.88 7.34 -13.81
N PRO A 72 -6.20 7.37 -14.05
CA PRO A 72 -7.19 6.93 -13.06
C PRO A 72 -6.93 5.49 -12.58
N PRO A 73 -7.09 5.21 -11.27
CA PRO A 73 -6.80 3.90 -10.69
C PRO A 73 -7.50 2.73 -11.39
N ASP A 74 -8.76 2.90 -11.77
CA ASP A 74 -9.53 1.85 -12.44
C ASP A 74 -8.93 1.46 -13.80
N VAL A 75 -8.44 2.44 -14.56
CA VAL A 75 -7.78 2.21 -15.86
C VAL A 75 -6.46 1.49 -15.66
N TYR A 76 -5.64 1.93 -14.70
CA TYR A 76 -4.39 1.29 -14.35
C TYR A 76 -4.60 -0.16 -13.90
N ILE A 77 -5.53 -0.39 -12.97
CA ILE A 77 -5.83 -1.71 -12.40
C ILE A 77 -6.37 -2.67 -13.48
N GLN A 78 -7.26 -2.19 -14.36
CA GLN A 78 -7.75 -2.99 -15.46
C GLN A 78 -6.61 -3.45 -16.38
N ARG A 79 -5.71 -2.56 -16.76
CA ARG A 79 -4.55 -2.89 -17.59
C ARG A 79 -3.65 -3.92 -16.91
N GLN A 80 -3.33 -3.73 -15.61
CA GLN A 80 -2.54 -4.69 -14.85
C GLN A 80 -3.22 -6.06 -14.76
N GLN A 81 -4.54 -6.09 -14.57
CA GLN A 81 -5.33 -7.31 -14.56
C GLN A 81 -5.24 -8.07 -15.90
N GLU A 82 -5.36 -7.35 -17.02
CA GLU A 82 -5.22 -7.92 -18.36
C GLU A 82 -3.84 -8.52 -18.59
N ASP A 83 -2.78 -7.84 -18.13
CA ASP A 83 -1.41 -8.31 -18.29
C ASP A 83 -1.13 -9.54 -17.40
N ILE A 84 -1.64 -9.58 -16.18
CA ILE A 84 -1.58 -10.76 -15.31
C ILE A 84 -2.28 -11.95 -16.00
N CYS A 85 -3.45 -11.74 -16.56
CA CYS A 85 -4.20 -12.80 -17.27
C CYS A 85 -3.45 -13.30 -18.51
N LYS A 86 -2.80 -12.40 -19.28
CA LYS A 86 -1.97 -12.79 -20.44
C LYS A 86 -0.78 -13.65 -20.01
N VAL A 87 -0.05 -13.22 -18.96
CA VAL A 87 1.09 -13.98 -18.43
C VAL A 87 0.65 -15.34 -17.91
N ALA A 88 -0.44 -15.39 -17.16
CA ALA A 88 -1.00 -16.64 -16.65
C ALA A 88 -1.39 -17.60 -17.80
N ALA A 89 -2.05 -17.09 -18.85
CA ALA A 89 -2.41 -17.89 -20.02
C ALA A 89 -1.19 -18.48 -20.75
N LEU A 90 -0.08 -17.76 -20.80
CA LEU A 90 1.17 -18.25 -21.37
C LEU A 90 1.84 -19.30 -20.47
N CYS A 91 1.85 -19.11 -19.15
CA CYS A 91 2.50 -20.03 -18.21
C CYS A 91 1.74 -21.34 -18.01
N PHE A 92 0.40 -21.33 -18.07
CA PHE A 92 -0.47 -22.48 -17.75
C PHE A 92 -1.04 -23.18 -18.97
N MET A 93 -0.48 -22.99 -20.17
CA MET A 93 -0.89 -23.68 -21.41
C MET A 93 -2.40 -23.62 -21.69
N GLY A 94 -3.02 -22.49 -21.48
CA GLY A 94 -4.40 -22.24 -21.92
C GLY A 94 -5.50 -22.88 -21.08
N LYS A 95 -5.28 -23.25 -19.83
CA LYS A 95 -6.37 -23.53 -18.88
C LYS A 95 -7.07 -22.22 -18.55
N LYS A 96 -8.22 -22.02 -19.21
CA LYS A 96 -8.96 -20.75 -19.30
C LYS A 96 -9.82 -20.38 -18.08
N ASP A 97 -9.84 -21.18 -17.01
CA ASP A 97 -10.92 -21.14 -16.02
C ASP A 97 -10.59 -20.49 -14.66
N GLU A 98 -9.39 -19.94 -14.48
CA GLU A 98 -9.12 -19.16 -13.27
C GLU A 98 -8.99 -17.68 -13.63
N THR A 99 -10.05 -16.92 -13.38
CA THR A 99 -10.00 -15.45 -13.34
C THR A 99 -9.15 -15.06 -12.14
N ILE A 100 -7.89 -14.72 -12.40
CA ILE A 100 -6.98 -14.19 -11.36
C ILE A 100 -7.47 -12.78 -11.07
N GLU A 101 -8.10 -12.57 -9.91
CA GLU A 101 -8.53 -11.24 -9.49
C GLU A 101 -7.33 -10.40 -9.01
N PHE A 102 -7.37 -9.12 -9.35
CA PHE A 102 -6.37 -8.17 -8.84
C PHE A 102 -6.50 -8.03 -7.33
N PRO A 103 -5.39 -8.14 -6.55
CA PRO A 103 -5.45 -8.16 -5.09
C PRO A 103 -6.14 -6.90 -4.52
N THR A 104 -7.10 -7.10 -3.63
CA THR A 104 -7.89 -6.01 -3.04
C THR A 104 -7.02 -5.00 -2.30
N LEU A 105 -6.02 -5.44 -1.54
CA LEU A 105 -5.11 -4.55 -0.83
C LEU A 105 -4.27 -3.70 -1.81
N ALA A 106 -3.78 -4.28 -2.91
CA ALA A 106 -3.05 -3.54 -3.93
C ALA A 106 -3.94 -2.46 -4.57
N ARG A 107 -5.19 -2.79 -4.89
CA ARG A 107 -6.19 -1.84 -5.39
C ARG A 107 -6.39 -0.67 -4.42
N GLU A 108 -6.52 -0.94 -3.13
CA GLU A 108 -6.68 0.11 -2.10
C GLU A 108 -5.44 0.99 -1.99
N ILE A 109 -4.24 0.42 -2.05
CA ILE A 109 -2.98 1.16 -1.99
C ILE A 109 -2.84 2.07 -3.21
N ILE A 110 -3.09 1.57 -4.41
CA ILE A 110 -3.04 2.34 -5.66
C ILE A 110 -4.02 3.52 -5.61
N THR A 111 -5.28 3.24 -5.25
CA THR A 111 -6.32 4.28 -5.13
C THR A 111 -5.94 5.33 -4.08
N TYR A 112 -5.46 4.89 -2.93
CA TYR A 112 -5.00 5.78 -1.87
C TYR A 112 -3.85 6.70 -2.34
N HIS A 113 -2.86 6.16 -3.03
CA HIS A 113 -1.74 6.98 -3.52
C HIS A 113 -2.17 7.97 -4.59
N TYR A 114 -3.11 7.58 -5.44
CA TYR A 114 -3.67 8.47 -6.45
C TYR A 114 -4.46 9.63 -5.81
N ASP A 115 -5.33 9.33 -4.84
CA ASP A 115 -6.23 10.32 -4.22
C ASP A 115 -5.48 11.25 -3.25
N TYR A 116 -4.64 10.69 -2.39
CA TYR A 116 -3.99 11.43 -1.30
C TYR A 116 -2.58 11.90 -1.64
N LYS A 117 -1.91 11.29 -2.60
CA LYS A 117 -0.51 11.58 -3.00
C LYS A 117 0.43 11.72 -1.80
N PRO A 118 0.51 10.73 -0.89
CA PRO A 118 1.23 10.86 0.36
C PRO A 118 2.72 11.13 0.16
N HIS A 119 3.32 10.65 -0.93
CA HIS A 119 4.70 10.89 -1.31
C HIS A 119 5.01 12.36 -1.68
N ILE A 120 3.98 13.16 -1.98
CA ILE A 120 4.08 14.60 -2.29
C ILE A 120 3.60 15.44 -1.11
N ASN A 121 2.50 15.01 -0.46
CA ASN A 121 1.77 15.80 0.52
C ASN A 121 2.24 15.61 1.97
N SER A 122 3.19 14.69 2.22
CA SER A 122 3.79 14.52 3.54
C SER A 122 4.83 15.61 3.83
N ASP A 123 5.02 15.90 5.12
CA ASP A 123 5.96 16.94 5.58
C ASP A 123 7.42 16.50 5.42
N ALA A 124 7.68 15.19 5.42
CA ALA A 124 8.99 14.60 5.17
C ALA A 124 8.88 13.23 4.48
N THR A 125 9.97 12.83 3.82
CA THR A 125 10.11 11.48 3.24
C THR A 125 11.31 10.79 3.87
N TYR A 126 11.10 9.56 4.35
CA TYR A 126 12.16 8.69 4.80
C TYR A 126 12.39 7.58 3.78
N SER A 127 13.61 7.48 3.25
CA SER A 127 14.00 6.45 2.29
C SER A 127 14.60 5.24 3.01
N ARG A 128 13.88 4.11 2.97
CA ARG A 128 14.33 2.83 3.51
C ARG A 128 14.96 1.99 2.40
N ILE A 129 16.26 1.78 2.47
CA ILE A 129 16.98 0.95 1.51
C ILE A 129 16.74 -0.54 1.80
N GLU A 130 16.45 -1.32 0.78
CA GLU A 130 16.36 -2.78 0.88
C GLU A 130 17.71 -3.37 1.31
N GLN A 131 17.71 -4.22 2.35
CA GLN A 131 18.92 -4.95 2.73
C GLN A 131 18.94 -6.30 2.00
N LYS A 132 20.11 -6.67 1.43
CA LYS A 132 20.30 -8.05 0.97
C LYS A 132 20.14 -8.97 2.17
N MET A 133 19.15 -9.87 2.10
CA MET A 133 19.09 -10.96 3.09
C MET A 133 20.37 -11.76 2.96
N PRO A 134 21.08 -12.06 4.08
CA PRO A 134 22.22 -12.96 4.02
C PRO A 134 21.71 -14.30 3.48
N ILE A 135 22.32 -14.74 2.38
CA ILE A 135 22.10 -16.09 1.86
C ILE A 135 22.63 -17.03 2.94
N ASN A 136 21.75 -17.62 3.74
CA ASN A 136 22.14 -18.72 4.61
C ASN A 136 22.60 -19.86 3.70
N THR A 137 23.91 -19.95 3.49
CA THR A 137 24.55 -21.15 2.96
C THR A 137 24.26 -22.26 3.95
N LEU A 138 23.27 -23.07 3.62
CA LEU A 138 23.06 -24.37 4.26
C LEU A 138 24.30 -25.20 3.96
N ASN A 139 25.19 -25.35 4.94
CA ASN A 139 26.23 -26.36 4.97
C ASN A 139 25.62 -27.73 5.26
#